data_f0072a081999dce9905542ec6fce6816
#
_entry.id   f0072a081999dce9905542ec6fce6816
#
_cell.length_a   1.000
_cell.length_b   1.000
_cell.length_c   1.000
_cell.angle_alpha   90.00
_cell.angle_beta   90.00
_cell.angle_gamma   90.00
#
_symmetry.space_group_name_H-M   'P 1'
#
loop_
_entity.id
_entity.type
_entity.pdbx_description
1 polymer ?
#
loop_
_entity_poly.entity_id
_entity_poly.type
_entity_poly.pdbx_seq_one_letter_code
_entity_poly.pdbx_strand_id
1 'polypeptide(L)'
;MVGTIQKREQFLANIAKNLGRGQRTEGVSTPVYSFQPQYRILQEASQDELLQVLKEQCKSIHVDYFETTVNELGSKLEDIVQFYGGGPLSLWNDERFHQFGLQDLIETVWPNQSYDVHIWDPAKGQENIDRCERANVGITFSDITLAESG
;
A
#
# COMPACT_ATOMS: atom_id res chain seq x y z
N MET A 1 2.12 -8.60 15.06
CA MET A 1 0.98 -8.44 16.00
C MET A 1 -0.28 -9.00 15.37
N VAL A 2 -1.03 -9.83 16.07
CA VAL A 2 -2.36 -10.27 15.61
C VAL A 2 -3.33 -9.12 15.91
N GLY A 3 -3.86 -8.48 14.89
CA GLY A 3 -4.84 -7.42 15.04
C GLY A 3 -6.15 -7.94 15.65
N THR A 4 -6.79 -7.15 16.50
CA THR A 4 -8.12 -7.44 17.05
C THR A 4 -9.19 -6.78 16.20
N ILE A 5 -10.14 -7.55 15.70
CA ILE A 5 -11.30 -7.02 14.97
C ILE A 5 -12.34 -6.59 16.00
N GLN A 6 -12.53 -5.27 16.15
CA GLN A 6 -13.52 -4.73 17.08
C GLN A 6 -14.94 -4.88 16.53
N LYS A 7 -15.91 -5.19 17.44
CA LYS A 7 -17.34 -5.31 17.13
C LYS A 7 -17.71 -6.34 16.05
N ARG A 8 -16.80 -7.30 15.76
CA ARG A 8 -17.00 -8.32 14.72
C ARG A 8 -18.33 -9.06 14.89
N GLU A 9 -18.64 -9.52 16.07
CA GLU A 9 -19.86 -10.31 16.34
C GLU A 9 -21.14 -9.51 16.11
N GLN A 10 -21.16 -8.25 16.56
CA GLN A 10 -22.28 -7.36 16.33
C GLN A 10 -22.49 -7.06 14.84
N PHE A 11 -21.42 -6.86 14.10
CA PHE A 11 -21.45 -6.65 12.65
C PHE A 11 -22.01 -7.87 11.91
N LEU A 12 -21.51 -9.07 12.22
CA LEU A 12 -21.98 -10.31 11.60
C LEU A 12 -23.44 -10.63 11.97
N ALA A 13 -23.86 -10.35 13.21
CA ALA A 13 -25.25 -10.51 13.63
C ALA A 13 -26.19 -9.58 12.88
N ASN A 14 -25.80 -8.33 12.65
CA ASN A 14 -26.60 -7.38 11.86
C ASN A 14 -26.75 -7.83 10.40
N ILE A 15 -25.67 -8.34 9.78
CA ILE A 15 -25.73 -8.90 8.43
C ILE A 15 -26.68 -10.09 8.39
N ALA A 16 -26.53 -11.04 9.31
CA ALA A 16 -27.38 -12.24 9.35
C ALA A 16 -28.86 -11.88 9.51
N LYS A 17 -29.17 -10.94 10.39
CA LYS A 17 -30.54 -10.41 10.60
C LYS A 17 -31.12 -9.80 9.31
N ASN A 18 -30.35 -8.96 8.61
CA ASN A 18 -30.79 -8.33 7.36
C ASN A 18 -30.97 -9.34 6.23
N LEU A 19 -30.24 -10.45 6.26
CA LEU A 19 -30.39 -11.57 5.33
C LEU A 19 -31.50 -12.55 5.74
N GLY A 20 -32.25 -12.29 6.82
CA GLY A 20 -33.31 -13.15 7.32
C GLY A 20 -32.90 -14.55 7.77
N ARG A 21 -31.63 -14.72 8.23
CA ARG A 21 -31.08 -15.99 8.66
C ARG A 21 -30.27 -15.88 9.96
N GLY A 22 -30.01 -17.01 10.62
CA GLY A 22 -29.08 -17.06 11.75
C GLY A 22 -27.62 -16.75 11.34
N GLN A 23 -26.86 -16.27 12.30
CA GLN A 23 -25.42 -16.10 12.12
C GLN A 23 -24.76 -17.48 11.93
N ARG A 24 -23.94 -17.61 10.89
CA ARG A 24 -23.14 -18.79 10.61
C ARG A 24 -21.71 -18.53 11.04
N THR A 25 -21.24 -19.23 12.04
CA THR A 25 -19.89 -19.12 12.59
C THR A 25 -19.00 -20.32 12.27
N GLU A 26 -19.64 -21.46 11.94
CA GLU A 26 -18.98 -22.73 11.66
C GLU A 26 -19.54 -23.38 10.40
N GLY A 27 -18.80 -24.29 9.81
CA GLY A 27 -19.23 -25.08 8.65
C GLY A 27 -19.44 -24.26 7.37
N VAL A 28 -18.86 -23.05 7.30
CA VAL A 28 -18.94 -22.21 6.09
C VAL A 28 -17.78 -22.57 5.18
N SER A 29 -18.10 -23.13 4.02
CA SER A 29 -17.14 -23.32 2.94
C SER A 29 -17.24 -22.20 1.93
N THR A 30 -16.11 -21.81 1.36
CA THR A 30 -16.08 -20.88 0.22
C THR A 30 -16.81 -21.51 -0.97
N PRO A 31 -17.75 -20.80 -1.61
CA PRO A 31 -18.42 -21.32 -2.79
C PRO A 31 -17.40 -21.62 -3.90
N VAL A 32 -17.55 -22.76 -4.55
CA VAL A 32 -16.81 -23.08 -5.75
C VAL A 32 -17.60 -22.56 -6.95
N TYR A 33 -17.07 -21.55 -7.60
CA TYR A 33 -17.70 -20.98 -8.79
C TYR A 33 -17.32 -21.79 -10.02
N SER A 34 -18.31 -22.12 -10.86
CA SER A 34 -18.10 -22.86 -12.12
C SER A 34 -17.33 -22.04 -13.17
N PHE A 35 -17.41 -20.72 -13.04
CA PHE A 35 -16.68 -19.79 -13.91
C PHE A 35 -15.76 -18.93 -13.06
N GLN A 36 -14.48 -19.00 -13.33
CA GLN A 36 -13.40 -18.33 -12.56
C GLN A 36 -12.45 -17.63 -13.54
N PRO A 37 -12.88 -16.50 -14.13
CA PRO A 37 -12.08 -15.77 -15.12
C PRO A 37 -10.75 -15.27 -14.58
N GLN A 38 -10.69 -14.94 -13.31
CA GLN A 38 -9.47 -14.47 -12.63
C GLN A 38 -8.29 -15.46 -12.69
N TYR A 39 -8.56 -16.74 -12.92
CA TYR A 39 -7.52 -17.75 -13.09
C TYR A 39 -7.15 -18.02 -14.54
N ARG A 40 -7.76 -17.30 -15.49
CA ARG A 40 -7.52 -17.49 -16.93
C ARG A 40 -6.81 -16.30 -17.56
N ILE A 41 -7.03 -15.12 -17.00
CA ILE A 41 -6.43 -13.87 -17.49
C ILE A 41 -4.97 -13.86 -17.07
N LEU A 42 -4.05 -13.66 -18.03
CA LEU A 42 -2.60 -13.58 -17.82
C LEU A 42 -2.00 -14.80 -17.08
N GLN A 43 -2.68 -15.94 -17.09
CA GLN A 43 -2.27 -17.13 -16.34
C GLN A 43 -0.87 -17.64 -16.73
N GLU A 44 -0.50 -17.52 -18.00
CA GLU A 44 0.79 -17.97 -18.55
C GLU A 44 1.78 -16.81 -18.75
N ALA A 45 1.40 -15.59 -18.35
CA ALA A 45 2.25 -14.43 -18.53
C ALA A 45 3.49 -14.51 -17.63
N SER A 46 4.64 -14.26 -18.22
CA SER A 46 5.90 -14.10 -17.50
C SER A 46 5.89 -12.81 -16.65
N GLN A 47 6.83 -12.70 -15.72
CA GLN A 47 7.00 -11.48 -14.93
C GLN A 47 7.24 -10.24 -15.79
N ASP A 48 8.03 -10.38 -16.87
CA ASP A 48 8.31 -9.27 -17.78
C ASP A 48 7.06 -8.84 -18.56
N GLU A 49 6.22 -9.78 -18.97
CA GLU A 49 4.94 -9.47 -19.62
C GLU A 49 3.97 -8.79 -18.65
N LEU A 50 3.88 -9.26 -17.40
CA LEU A 50 3.07 -8.61 -16.37
C LEU A 50 3.57 -7.19 -16.08
N LEU A 51 4.89 -6.97 -16.09
CA LEU A 51 5.48 -5.65 -15.93
C LEU A 51 5.09 -4.71 -17.08
N GLN A 52 5.05 -5.18 -18.31
CA GLN A 52 4.59 -4.37 -19.45
C GLN A 52 3.10 -4.01 -19.33
N VAL A 53 2.26 -4.96 -18.89
CA VAL A 53 0.84 -4.69 -18.60
C VAL A 53 0.70 -3.60 -17.55
N LEU A 54 1.46 -3.69 -16.44
CA LEU A 54 1.46 -2.67 -15.40
C LEU A 54 1.87 -1.29 -15.92
N LYS A 55 2.93 -1.22 -16.73
CA LYS A 55 3.39 0.05 -17.34
C LYS A 55 2.32 0.71 -18.19
N GLU A 56 1.62 -0.08 -19.01
CA GLU A 56 0.53 0.46 -19.84
C GLU A 56 -0.67 0.87 -18.98
N GLN A 57 -0.97 0.12 -17.93
CA GLN A 57 -2.02 0.46 -17.01
C GLN A 57 -1.70 1.78 -16.24
N CYS A 58 -0.49 1.94 -15.73
CA CYS A 58 -0.06 3.18 -15.09
C CYS A 58 -0.29 4.42 -15.99
N LYS A 59 0.03 4.31 -17.30
CA LYS A 59 -0.25 5.40 -18.25
C LYS A 59 -1.75 5.70 -18.35
N SER A 60 -2.59 4.67 -18.40
CA SER A 60 -4.04 4.85 -18.57
C SER A 60 -4.72 5.47 -17.35
N ILE A 61 -4.18 5.27 -16.16
CA ILE A 61 -4.68 5.84 -14.90
C ILE A 61 -3.90 7.08 -14.44
N HIS A 62 -3.03 7.62 -15.32
CA HIS A 62 -2.23 8.83 -15.05
C HIS A 62 -1.30 8.70 -13.84
N VAL A 63 -0.69 7.53 -13.68
CA VAL A 63 0.33 7.24 -12.66
C VAL A 63 1.70 7.26 -13.31
N ASP A 64 2.62 8.03 -12.74
CA ASP A 64 4.02 8.05 -13.17
C ASP A 64 4.71 6.75 -12.71
N TYR A 65 5.35 6.10 -13.64
CA TYR A 65 6.06 4.85 -13.41
C TYR A 65 7.58 5.06 -13.58
N PHE A 66 8.34 4.66 -12.57
CA PHE A 66 9.80 4.77 -12.56
C PHE A 66 10.43 3.41 -12.28
N GLU A 67 11.47 3.06 -13.03
CA GLU A 67 12.32 1.91 -12.74
C GLU A 67 13.65 2.37 -12.16
N THR A 68 14.16 1.62 -11.20
CA THR A 68 15.46 1.89 -10.60
C THR A 68 16.08 0.60 -10.05
N THR A 69 17.36 0.62 -9.77
CA THR A 69 18.06 -0.45 -9.05
C THR A 69 18.04 -0.17 -7.54
N VAL A 70 18.28 -1.21 -6.74
CA VAL A 70 18.36 -1.04 -5.28
C VAL A 70 19.43 -0.01 -4.89
N ASN A 71 20.55 0.02 -5.60
CA ASN A 71 21.65 0.94 -5.33
C ASN A 71 21.30 2.41 -5.64
N GLU A 72 20.40 2.64 -6.56
CA GLU A 72 19.95 3.97 -7.01
C GLU A 72 18.60 4.38 -6.39
N LEU A 73 17.97 3.48 -5.63
CA LEU A 73 16.64 3.71 -5.09
C LEU A 73 16.56 4.97 -4.23
N GLY A 74 17.59 5.21 -3.39
CA GLY A 74 17.63 6.39 -2.52
C GLY A 74 17.64 7.69 -3.31
N SER A 75 18.58 7.83 -4.26
CA SER A 75 18.67 9.02 -5.11
C SER A 75 17.42 9.21 -5.96
N LYS A 76 16.88 8.12 -6.52
CA LYS A 76 15.67 8.19 -7.32
C LYS A 76 14.45 8.62 -6.51
N LEU A 77 14.34 8.11 -5.28
CA LEU A 77 13.24 8.49 -4.37
C LEU A 77 13.35 9.97 -3.96
N GLU A 78 14.57 10.45 -3.71
CA GLU A 78 14.80 11.87 -3.43
C GLU A 78 14.38 12.75 -4.62
N ASP A 79 14.79 12.40 -5.83
CA ASP A 79 14.40 13.12 -7.06
C ASP A 79 12.87 13.18 -7.21
N ILE A 80 12.17 12.06 -6.94
CA ILE A 80 10.72 11.99 -7.02
C ILE A 80 10.07 12.88 -5.96
N VAL A 81 10.55 12.82 -4.72
CA VAL A 81 10.03 13.68 -3.63
C VAL A 81 10.21 15.14 -3.97
N GLN A 82 11.38 15.54 -4.49
CA GLN A 82 11.63 16.92 -4.94
C GLN A 82 10.73 17.30 -6.12
N PHE A 83 10.55 16.43 -7.09
CA PHE A 83 9.68 16.66 -8.26
C PHE A 83 8.24 16.96 -7.84
N TYR A 84 7.73 16.28 -6.81
CA TYR A 84 6.40 16.53 -6.25
C TYR A 84 6.35 17.64 -5.19
N GLY A 85 7.40 18.46 -5.03
CA GLY A 85 7.43 19.64 -4.19
C GLY A 85 7.96 19.44 -2.77
N GLY A 86 8.54 18.29 -2.48
CA GLY A 86 9.18 18.01 -1.19
C GLY A 86 8.20 17.68 -0.06
N GLY A 87 8.64 17.96 1.18
CA GLY A 87 7.83 17.71 2.37
C GLY A 87 6.63 18.66 2.57
N PRO A 88 5.76 18.39 3.56
CA PRO A 88 5.84 17.31 4.57
C PRO A 88 5.67 15.90 4.02
N LEU A 89 6.34 14.93 4.64
CA LEU A 89 6.32 13.53 4.22
C LEU A 89 5.63 12.64 5.26
N SER A 90 4.87 11.65 4.80
CA SER A 90 4.30 10.61 5.66
C SER A 90 4.74 9.23 5.17
N LEU A 91 5.33 8.46 6.07
CA LEU A 91 5.85 7.13 5.79
C LEU A 91 5.15 6.08 6.62
N TRP A 92 4.97 4.91 6.05
CA TRP A 92 4.59 3.72 6.81
C TRP A 92 5.79 3.24 7.65
N ASN A 93 5.54 2.69 8.82
CA ASN A 93 6.58 2.08 9.65
C ASN A 93 6.90 0.67 9.10
N ASP A 94 7.91 0.57 8.24
CA ASP A 94 8.27 -0.64 7.51
C ASP A 94 9.78 -0.85 7.54
N GLU A 95 10.22 -2.05 7.90
CA GLU A 95 11.64 -2.40 7.96
C GLU A 95 12.34 -2.33 6.59
N ARG A 96 11.61 -2.37 5.50
CA ARG A 96 12.17 -2.26 4.15
C ARG A 96 12.87 -0.93 3.91
N PHE A 97 12.48 0.14 4.60
CA PHE A 97 13.23 1.40 4.56
C PHE A 97 14.68 1.22 5.01
N HIS A 98 14.90 0.45 6.06
CA HIS A 98 16.25 0.10 6.52
C HIS A 98 16.94 -0.90 5.58
N GLN A 99 16.25 -1.95 5.18
CA GLN A 99 16.81 -3.00 4.31
C GLN A 99 17.29 -2.47 2.96
N PHE A 100 16.62 -1.45 2.42
CA PHE A 100 16.99 -0.79 1.17
C PHE A 100 17.90 0.44 1.35
N GLY A 101 18.41 0.68 2.56
CA GLY A 101 19.36 1.77 2.83
C GLY A 101 18.76 3.17 2.73
N LEU A 102 17.44 3.31 2.93
CA LEU A 102 16.75 4.60 2.84
C LEU A 102 16.74 5.38 4.16
N GLN A 103 17.35 4.85 5.22
CA GLN A 103 17.31 5.45 6.55
C GLN A 103 17.98 6.82 6.61
N ASP A 104 19.10 6.98 5.90
CA ASP A 104 19.79 8.28 5.84
C ASP A 104 18.93 9.38 5.19
N LEU A 105 18.14 9.06 4.17
CA LEU A 105 17.16 9.99 3.60
C LEU A 105 16.16 10.45 4.65
N ILE A 106 15.61 9.51 5.42
CA ILE A 106 14.53 9.73 6.39
C ILE A 106 15.03 10.50 7.62
N GLU A 107 16.22 10.14 8.13
CA GLU A 107 16.71 10.64 9.40
C GLU A 107 17.64 11.86 9.26
N THR A 108 18.25 12.04 8.10
CA THR A 108 19.28 13.06 7.88
C THR A 108 18.97 13.99 6.72
N VAL A 109 18.82 13.47 5.51
CA VAL A 109 18.75 14.28 4.29
C VAL A 109 17.48 15.14 4.29
N TRP A 110 16.31 14.53 4.41
CA TRP A 110 15.05 15.25 4.40
C TRP A 110 14.86 16.22 5.57
N PRO A 111 15.19 15.87 6.83
CA PRO A 111 15.17 16.83 7.92
C PRO A 111 16.12 18.02 7.70
N ASN A 112 17.33 17.81 7.13
CA ASN A 112 18.25 18.89 6.79
C ASN A 112 17.73 19.82 5.69
N GLN A 113 16.87 19.30 4.82
CA GLN A 113 16.12 20.09 3.82
C GLN A 113 14.88 20.78 4.41
N SER A 114 14.70 20.71 5.72
CA SER A 114 13.53 21.25 6.44
C SER A 114 12.21 20.54 6.08
N TYR A 115 12.27 19.31 5.63
CA TYR A 115 11.08 18.50 5.44
C TYR A 115 10.64 17.92 6.78
N ASP A 116 9.37 18.08 7.12
CA ASP A 116 8.74 17.38 8.25
C ASP A 116 8.47 15.94 7.83
N VAL A 117 9.15 14.98 8.48
CA VAL A 117 9.03 13.54 8.18
C VAL A 117 8.26 12.87 9.30
N HIS A 118 7.09 12.35 8.97
CA HIS A 118 6.24 11.61 9.89
C HIS A 118 6.26 10.11 9.56
N ILE A 119 6.63 9.30 10.55
CA ILE A 119 6.50 7.84 10.48
C ILE A 119 5.24 7.45 11.26
N TRP A 120 4.34 6.71 10.60
CA TRP A 120 3.10 6.24 11.20
C TRP A 120 3.37 5.33 12.42
N ASP A 121 2.79 5.70 13.54
CA ASP A 121 2.85 4.93 14.79
C ASP A 121 1.43 4.67 15.29
N PRO A 122 0.95 3.40 15.34
CA PRO A 122 -0.41 3.08 15.81
C PRO A 122 -0.75 3.64 17.20
N ALA A 123 0.26 3.90 18.05
CA ALA A 123 0.07 4.45 19.38
C ALA A 123 -0.31 5.95 19.38
N LYS A 124 -0.04 6.66 18.29
CA LYS A 124 -0.25 8.13 18.22
C LYS A 124 -1.67 8.53 17.83
N GLY A 125 -2.55 7.61 17.48
CA GLY A 125 -3.97 7.87 17.21
C GLY A 125 -4.21 9.08 16.31
N GLN A 126 -4.86 10.12 16.82
CA GLN A 126 -5.25 11.31 16.06
C GLN A 126 -4.05 12.09 15.47
N GLU A 127 -2.90 12.11 16.14
CA GLU A 127 -1.69 12.78 15.62
C GLU A 127 -1.29 12.24 14.22
N ASN A 128 -1.41 10.92 14.01
CA ASN A 128 -1.13 10.33 12.69
C ASN A 128 -2.04 10.92 11.60
N ILE A 129 -3.34 11.04 11.90
CA ILE A 129 -4.33 11.55 10.95
C ILE A 129 -4.00 13.01 10.61
N ASP A 130 -3.77 13.83 11.63
CA ASP A 130 -3.48 15.26 11.44
C ASP A 130 -2.19 15.50 10.65
N ARG A 131 -1.19 14.63 10.81
CA ARG A 131 0.08 14.74 10.08
C ARG A 131 -0.04 14.19 8.66
N CYS A 132 -0.74 13.07 8.46
CA CYS A 132 -0.99 12.53 7.12
C CYS A 132 -1.85 13.45 6.27
N GLU A 133 -2.85 14.13 6.85
CA GLU A 133 -3.69 15.10 6.15
C GLU A 133 -2.87 16.27 5.57
N ARG A 134 -1.78 16.65 6.24
CA ARG A 134 -0.89 17.73 5.80
C ARG A 134 0.25 17.25 4.92
N ALA A 135 0.48 15.95 4.83
CA ALA A 135 1.58 15.41 4.06
C ALA A 135 1.40 15.72 2.56
N ASN A 136 2.45 16.24 1.95
CA ASN A 136 2.51 16.45 0.52
C ASN A 136 2.78 15.13 -0.22
N VAL A 137 3.63 14.27 0.35
CA VAL A 137 3.97 12.97 -0.22
C VAL A 137 3.83 11.88 0.83
N GLY A 138 3.09 10.82 0.48
CA GLY A 138 3.00 9.58 1.25
C GLY A 138 3.85 8.48 0.61
N ILE A 139 4.65 7.76 1.41
CA ILE A 139 5.55 6.71 0.91
C ILE A 139 5.22 5.38 1.60
N THR A 140 4.92 4.38 0.80
CA THR A 140 4.61 3.02 1.27
C THR A 140 5.30 1.97 0.40
N PHE A 141 5.38 0.73 0.90
CA PHE A 141 5.76 -0.42 0.11
C PHE A 141 4.53 -1.26 -0.24
N SER A 142 4.51 -1.81 -1.44
CA SER A 142 3.54 -2.81 -1.85
C SER A 142 4.16 -4.21 -1.74
N ASP A 143 3.44 -5.15 -1.16
CA ASP A 143 3.84 -6.57 -1.14
C ASP A 143 3.38 -7.30 -2.40
N ILE A 144 2.25 -6.89 -2.95
CA ILE A 144 1.66 -7.45 -4.17
C ILE A 144 1.08 -6.32 -5.00
N THR A 145 1.50 -6.24 -6.25
CA THR A 145 0.95 -5.28 -7.21
C THR A 145 0.22 -6.03 -8.31
N LEU A 146 -1.00 -5.63 -8.59
CA LEU A 146 -1.81 -6.22 -9.66
C LEU A 146 -1.49 -5.53 -10.99
N ALA A 147 -1.03 -6.31 -11.99
CA ALA A 147 -0.61 -5.76 -13.26
C ALA A 147 -1.72 -5.02 -14.04
N GLU A 148 -2.98 -5.45 -13.88
CA GLU A 148 -4.12 -4.88 -14.61
C GLU A 148 -4.77 -3.68 -13.92
N SER A 149 -4.44 -3.39 -12.68
CA SER A 149 -5.07 -2.29 -11.93
C SER A 149 -4.10 -1.31 -11.28
N GLY A 150 -2.84 -1.68 -11.21
CA GLY A 150 -1.80 -0.87 -10.56
C GLY A 150 -1.76 -1.04 -9.06
#